data_a4648906340763ad4581477fc36c410c
#
_entry.id   a4648906340763ad4581477fc36c410c
#
_cell.length_a   1.000
_cell.length_b   1.000
_cell.length_c   1.000
_cell.angle_alpha   90.00
_cell.angle_beta   90.00
_cell.angle_gamma   90.00
#
_symmetry.space_group_name_H-M   'P 1'
#
loop_
_entity.id
_entity.type
_entity.pdbx_description
1 polymer ?
#
loop_
_entity_poly.entity_id
_entity_poly.type
_entity_poly.pdbx_seq_one_letter_code
_entity_poly.pdbx_strand_id
1 'polypeptide(L)'
;KVCKHMGERIQFDVVKDGDNRTILGCPVTFFDIGSTKAKQFGFTMQLKSGKKFTCVGDEPYNEVDYKYVKGSDWLLHEAFCLFGEADKFKPYEKHHSTVKEACQLAEELGVPNLLLYHTEETHLAERKKLYTEEGQQYYHGNLYVPDDLETFEI
;
A
#
# COMPACT_ATOMS: atom_id res chain seq x y z
N LYS A 1 -28.44 -6.88 -12.08
CA LYS A 1 -29.51 -6.56 -11.06
C LYS A 1 -28.96 -5.99 -9.75
N VAL A 2 -27.66 -6.05 -9.51
CA VAL A 2 -27.03 -5.53 -8.26
C VAL A 2 -27.01 -3.99 -8.22
N CYS A 3 -26.90 -3.32 -9.36
CA CYS A 3 -26.75 -1.85 -9.43
C CYS A 3 -28.01 -1.02 -9.16
N LYS A 4 -29.21 -1.65 -9.15
CA LYS A 4 -30.48 -0.90 -9.10
C LYS A 4 -30.76 -0.20 -7.75
N HIS A 5 -30.03 -0.58 -6.69
CA HIS A 5 -30.18 0.00 -5.34
C HIS A 5 -28.90 0.60 -4.76
N MET A 6 -27.84 0.71 -5.57
CA MET A 6 -26.56 1.28 -5.07
C MET A 6 -26.73 2.74 -4.59
N GLY A 7 -27.42 3.58 -5.35
CA GLY A 7 -27.64 4.98 -4.98
C GLY A 7 -28.49 5.20 -3.72
N GLU A 8 -29.27 4.19 -3.29
CA GLU A 8 -30.06 4.24 -2.05
C GLU A 8 -29.29 3.78 -0.81
N ARG A 9 -28.22 2.97 -1.00
CA ARG A 9 -27.47 2.32 0.09
C ARG A 9 -26.02 2.76 0.19
N ILE A 10 -25.46 3.34 -0.86
CA ILE A 10 -24.06 3.73 -0.96
C ILE A 10 -24.01 5.19 -1.42
N GLN A 11 -23.41 6.02 -0.61
CA GLN A 11 -23.04 7.38 -1.00
C GLN A 11 -21.60 7.39 -1.48
N PHE A 12 -21.37 7.90 -2.71
CA PHE A 12 -20.03 8.11 -3.26
C PHE A 12 -19.56 9.51 -2.88
N ASP A 13 -18.41 9.58 -2.23
CA ASP A 13 -17.68 10.83 -2.02
C ASP A 13 -16.46 10.86 -2.95
N VAL A 14 -16.53 11.67 -3.98
CA VAL A 14 -15.47 11.77 -4.99
C VAL A 14 -14.35 12.65 -4.47
N VAL A 15 -13.12 12.16 -4.51
CA VAL A 15 -11.92 12.89 -4.07
C VAL A 15 -11.06 13.36 -5.24
N LYS A 16 -10.26 14.38 -4.98
CA LYS A 16 -9.23 14.93 -5.89
C LYS A 16 -7.87 14.91 -5.20
N ASP A 17 -6.81 15.12 -5.95
CA ASP A 17 -5.46 15.26 -5.40
C ASP A 17 -5.40 16.38 -4.35
N GLY A 18 -4.88 16.05 -3.17
CA GLY A 18 -4.78 16.95 -2.03
C GLY A 18 -6.08 17.16 -1.22
N ASP A 19 -7.17 16.50 -1.57
CA ASP A 19 -8.42 16.61 -0.81
C ASP A 19 -8.27 16.07 0.60
N ASN A 20 -8.82 16.84 1.55
CA ASN A 20 -8.82 16.48 2.96
C ASN A 20 -10.19 16.06 3.44
N ARG A 21 -10.24 15.02 4.27
CA ARG A 21 -11.45 14.52 4.94
C ARG A 21 -11.14 14.21 6.41
N THR A 22 -12.17 14.07 7.21
CA THR A 22 -12.06 13.47 8.53
C THR A 22 -12.71 12.09 8.51
N ILE A 23 -11.91 11.04 8.70
CA ILE A 23 -12.38 9.65 8.69
C ILE A 23 -12.04 9.03 10.04
N LEU A 24 -13.02 8.47 10.72
CA LEU A 24 -12.87 7.89 12.07
C LEU A 24 -12.29 8.87 13.10
N GLY A 25 -12.52 10.17 12.87
CA GLY A 25 -12.00 11.24 13.72
C GLY A 25 -10.51 11.56 13.47
N CYS A 26 -9.92 11.06 12.41
CA CYS A 26 -8.54 11.33 11.99
C CYS A 26 -8.53 12.17 10.70
N PRO A 27 -7.65 13.18 10.59
CA PRO A 27 -7.41 13.87 9.32
C PRO A 27 -6.83 12.90 8.28
N VAL A 28 -7.42 12.91 7.10
CA VAL A 28 -6.99 12.09 5.95
C VAL A 28 -6.81 12.99 4.74
N THR A 29 -5.67 12.87 4.08
CA THR A 29 -5.39 13.54 2.80
C THR A 29 -5.30 12.48 1.71
N PHE A 30 -6.10 12.64 0.65
CA PHE A 30 -6.04 11.80 -0.54
C PHE A 30 -5.09 12.40 -1.56
N PHE A 31 -4.35 11.55 -2.27
CA PHE A 31 -3.45 11.98 -3.33
C PHE A 31 -3.53 11.07 -4.55
N ASP A 32 -3.35 11.65 -5.71
CA ASP A 32 -3.33 10.94 -6.99
C ASP A 32 -1.97 10.26 -7.14
N ILE A 33 -1.96 8.93 -7.24
CA ILE A 33 -0.72 8.15 -7.37
C ILE A 33 -0.10 8.19 -8.77
N GLY A 34 -0.69 8.94 -9.70
CA GLY A 34 -0.18 9.07 -11.06
C GLY A 34 -0.34 7.83 -11.93
N SER A 35 -1.29 6.95 -11.61
CA SER A 35 -1.56 5.74 -12.39
C SER A 35 -1.82 6.03 -13.87
N THR A 36 -1.19 5.25 -14.74
CA THR A 36 -1.38 5.33 -16.19
C THR A 36 -2.52 4.44 -16.71
N LYS A 37 -3.04 3.52 -15.89
CA LYS A 37 -4.14 2.61 -16.25
C LYS A 37 -5.51 3.27 -16.05
N ALA A 38 -5.74 3.74 -14.85
CA ALA A 38 -6.97 4.42 -14.43
C ALA A 38 -6.63 5.34 -13.26
N LYS A 39 -7.42 6.39 -13.07
CA LYS A 39 -7.20 7.30 -11.95
C LYS A 39 -7.36 6.57 -10.62
N GLN A 40 -6.30 6.53 -9.84
CA GLN A 40 -6.24 5.87 -8.53
C GLN A 40 -5.70 6.84 -7.49
N PHE A 41 -6.06 6.60 -6.24
CA PHE A 41 -5.66 7.44 -5.11
C PHE A 41 -5.03 6.62 -4.00
N GLY A 42 -3.93 7.14 -3.47
CA GLY A 42 -3.43 6.82 -2.16
C GLY A 42 -4.03 7.74 -1.11
N PHE A 43 -3.70 7.49 0.15
CA PHE A 43 -4.06 8.41 1.23
C PHE A 43 -3.00 8.40 2.34
N THR A 44 -2.93 9.52 3.05
CA THR A 44 -2.19 9.62 4.32
C THR A 44 -3.14 10.03 5.41
N MET A 45 -3.02 9.40 6.58
CA MET A 45 -3.87 9.61 7.75
C MET A 45 -3.02 9.98 8.95
N GLN A 46 -3.40 11.04 9.66
CA GLN A 46 -2.81 11.37 10.94
C GLN A 46 -3.62 10.68 12.05
N LEU A 47 -3.03 9.66 12.66
CA LEU A 47 -3.67 8.89 13.73
C LEU A 47 -3.76 9.70 15.02
N LYS A 48 -4.70 9.33 15.88
CA LYS A 48 -4.85 9.95 17.22
C LYS A 48 -3.63 9.74 18.12
N SER A 49 -2.84 8.70 17.86
CA SER A 49 -1.55 8.44 18.52
C SER A 49 -0.44 9.43 18.14
N GLY A 50 -0.69 10.31 17.16
CA GLY A 50 0.32 11.18 16.58
C GLY A 50 1.13 10.53 15.45
N LYS A 51 0.93 9.24 15.15
CA LYS A 51 1.60 8.53 14.06
C LYS A 51 0.97 8.87 12.71
N LYS A 52 1.80 8.88 11.68
CA LYS A 52 1.37 9.03 10.29
C LYS A 52 1.31 7.68 9.59
N PHE A 53 0.14 7.36 9.05
CA PHE A 53 -0.15 6.14 8.32
C PHE A 53 -0.41 6.49 6.85
N THR A 54 0.30 5.85 5.92
CA THR A 54 0.16 6.13 4.48
C THR A 54 -0.04 4.84 3.69
N CYS A 55 -1.00 4.87 2.76
CA CYS A 55 -1.25 3.80 1.79
C CYS A 55 -1.07 4.39 0.38
N VAL A 56 -0.20 3.80 -0.42
CA VAL A 56 0.14 4.30 -1.77
C VAL A 56 -0.73 3.72 -2.89
N GLY A 57 -1.75 2.92 -2.57
CA GLY A 57 -2.69 2.37 -3.57
C GLY A 57 -2.19 1.07 -4.19
N ASP A 58 -2.68 0.74 -5.38
CA ASP A 58 -2.54 -0.55 -6.06
C ASP A 58 -1.50 -0.51 -7.21
N GLU A 59 -0.53 0.36 -7.10
CA GLU A 59 0.61 0.46 -8.02
C GLU A 59 1.89 0.81 -7.23
N PRO A 60 3.07 0.64 -7.83
CA PRO A 60 4.33 1.04 -7.21
C PRO A 60 4.33 2.52 -6.83
N TYR A 61 5.04 2.84 -5.77
CA TYR A 61 5.32 4.22 -5.40
C TYR A 61 5.83 5.03 -6.60
N ASN A 62 5.37 6.26 -6.68
CA ASN A 62 5.84 7.26 -7.64
C ASN A 62 6.42 8.46 -6.89
N GLU A 63 7.49 9.08 -7.41
CA GLU A 63 8.12 10.23 -6.77
C GLU A 63 7.20 11.44 -6.57
N VAL A 64 6.13 11.57 -7.35
CA VAL A 64 5.10 12.59 -7.13
C VAL A 64 4.41 12.46 -5.78
N ASP A 65 4.44 11.25 -5.19
CA ASP A 65 3.84 10.93 -3.90
C ASP A 65 4.75 11.26 -2.72
N TYR A 66 6.03 11.58 -2.96
CA TYR A 66 7.04 11.80 -1.92
C TYR A 66 6.58 12.75 -0.82
N LYS A 67 5.96 13.88 -1.19
CA LYS A 67 5.46 14.87 -0.22
C LYS A 67 4.41 14.31 0.74
N TYR A 68 3.67 13.27 0.31
CA TYR A 68 2.67 12.59 1.12
C TYR A 68 3.26 11.42 1.92
N VAL A 69 4.22 10.70 1.36
CA VAL A 69 4.80 9.50 1.98
C VAL A 69 5.91 9.85 2.98
N LYS A 70 6.66 10.92 2.72
CA LYS A 70 7.75 11.36 3.60
C LYS A 70 7.32 11.49 5.06
N GLY A 71 8.10 10.89 5.97
CA GLY A 71 7.87 10.92 7.41
C GLY A 71 6.67 10.07 7.85
N SER A 72 6.26 9.08 7.07
CA SER A 72 5.29 8.09 7.51
C SER A 72 5.89 7.16 8.56
N ASP A 73 5.13 6.92 9.64
CA ASP A 73 5.45 5.90 10.65
C ASP A 73 5.05 4.50 10.16
N TRP A 74 4.02 4.45 9.31
CA TRP A 74 3.52 3.24 8.66
C TRP A 74 3.32 3.49 7.17
N LEU A 75 3.88 2.61 6.36
CA LEU A 75 3.66 2.57 4.92
C LEU A 75 2.99 1.26 4.52
N LEU A 76 1.84 1.36 3.86
CA LEU A 76 1.21 0.26 3.16
C LEU A 76 1.60 0.34 1.69
N HIS A 77 2.26 -0.70 1.18
CA HIS A 77 2.74 -0.77 -0.19
C HIS A 77 2.38 -2.12 -0.81
N GLU A 78 2.01 -2.12 -2.09
CA GLU A 78 1.81 -3.36 -2.81
C GLU A 78 3.15 -4.08 -3.03
N ALA A 79 3.11 -5.41 -3.07
CA ALA A 79 4.26 -6.25 -3.40
C ALA A 79 3.76 -7.54 -4.07
N PHE A 80 3.63 -7.50 -5.39
CA PHE A 80 2.89 -8.51 -6.12
C PHE A 80 3.51 -9.90 -6.01
N CYS A 81 4.84 -10.02 -6.14
CA CYS A 81 5.53 -11.31 -6.06
C CYS A 81 6.97 -11.16 -5.51
N LEU A 82 7.61 -12.30 -5.24
CA LEU A 82 9.04 -12.37 -4.98
C LEU A 82 9.84 -11.90 -6.20
N PHE A 83 10.96 -11.22 -5.99
CA PHE A 83 11.81 -10.72 -7.06
C PHE A 83 12.32 -11.85 -7.97
N GLY A 84 12.69 -12.99 -7.37
CA GLY A 84 13.15 -14.17 -8.11
C GLY A 84 12.08 -14.80 -9.03
N GLU A 85 10.82 -14.44 -8.86
CA GLU A 85 9.69 -14.92 -9.66
C GLU A 85 9.11 -13.86 -10.62
N ALA A 86 9.78 -12.71 -10.74
CA ALA A 86 9.31 -11.62 -11.60
C ALA A 86 9.12 -12.05 -13.07
N ASP A 87 9.95 -12.93 -13.57
CA ASP A 87 9.82 -13.47 -14.93
C ASP A 87 8.57 -14.33 -15.13
N LYS A 88 8.13 -15.01 -14.08
CA LYS A 88 6.92 -15.84 -14.09
C LYS A 88 5.66 -14.99 -14.01
N PHE A 89 5.62 -14.05 -13.09
CA PHE A 89 4.41 -13.28 -12.76
C PHE A 89 4.27 -11.98 -13.53
N LYS A 90 5.37 -11.49 -14.14
CA LYS A 90 5.41 -10.26 -14.95
C LYS A 90 4.82 -9.04 -14.22
N PRO A 91 5.30 -8.73 -12.99
CA PRO A 91 4.76 -7.62 -12.20
C PRO A 91 4.85 -6.29 -12.96
N TYR A 92 5.96 -6.01 -13.61
CA TYR A 92 6.20 -4.75 -14.33
C TYR A 92 5.24 -4.51 -15.49
N GLU A 93 4.86 -5.57 -16.24
CA GLU A 93 3.86 -5.50 -17.31
C GLU A 93 2.46 -5.20 -16.77
N LYS A 94 2.25 -5.51 -15.48
CA LYS A 94 0.98 -5.28 -14.76
C LYS A 94 1.02 -3.99 -13.93
N HIS A 95 2.12 -3.23 -13.96
CA HIS A 95 2.38 -2.06 -13.13
C HIS A 95 2.36 -2.38 -11.63
N HIS A 96 3.10 -3.40 -11.23
CA HIS A 96 3.31 -3.79 -9.84
C HIS A 96 4.79 -3.90 -9.52
N SER A 97 5.14 -3.81 -8.23
CA SER A 97 6.47 -4.04 -7.71
C SER A 97 6.64 -5.47 -7.18
N THR A 98 7.87 -5.82 -6.89
CA THR A 98 8.24 -7.02 -6.16
C THR A 98 8.46 -6.70 -4.68
N VAL A 99 8.53 -7.73 -3.83
CA VAL A 99 8.88 -7.61 -2.41
C VAL A 99 10.17 -6.83 -2.21
N LYS A 100 11.21 -7.17 -2.99
CA LYS A 100 12.51 -6.48 -2.95
C LYS A 100 12.36 -4.97 -3.16
N GLU A 101 11.65 -4.56 -4.20
CA GLU A 101 11.52 -3.14 -4.57
C GLU A 101 10.71 -2.37 -3.53
N ALA A 102 9.61 -2.93 -3.03
CA ALA A 102 8.83 -2.33 -1.96
C ALA A 102 9.65 -2.15 -0.67
N CYS A 103 10.47 -3.14 -0.34
CA CYS A 103 11.35 -3.11 0.83
C CYS A 103 12.52 -2.12 0.67
N GLN A 104 13.16 -2.06 -0.50
CA GLN A 104 14.20 -1.07 -0.78
C GLN A 104 13.65 0.36 -0.70
N LEU A 105 12.47 0.59 -1.24
CA LEU A 105 11.80 1.89 -1.14
C LEU A 105 11.56 2.29 0.33
N ALA A 106 11.03 1.39 1.15
CA ALA A 106 10.76 1.68 2.56
C ALA A 106 12.05 2.00 3.33
N GLU A 107 13.15 1.31 3.02
CA GLU A 107 14.48 1.58 3.57
C GLU A 107 14.97 2.98 3.18
N GLU A 108 14.90 3.32 1.89
CA GLU A 108 15.32 4.63 1.35
C GLU A 108 14.51 5.79 1.96
N LEU A 109 13.22 5.59 2.16
CA LEU A 109 12.33 6.58 2.76
C LEU A 109 12.47 6.67 4.29
N GLY A 110 13.20 5.74 4.91
CA GLY A 110 13.39 5.67 6.37
C GLY A 110 12.09 5.39 7.12
N VAL A 111 11.16 4.64 6.52
CA VAL A 111 9.89 4.28 7.16
C VAL A 111 10.14 3.20 8.20
N PRO A 112 9.68 3.36 9.45
CA PRO A 112 9.93 2.35 10.49
C PRO A 112 9.07 1.09 10.39
N ASN A 113 7.87 1.16 9.77
CA ASN A 113 6.95 0.04 9.66
C ASN A 113 6.39 -0.08 8.24
N LEU A 114 6.70 -1.19 7.56
CA LEU A 114 6.20 -1.51 6.22
C LEU A 114 5.20 -2.66 6.30
N LEU A 115 4.01 -2.47 5.72
CA LEU A 115 3.03 -3.53 5.55
C LEU A 115 2.83 -3.79 4.06
N LEU A 116 3.09 -5.03 3.62
CA LEU A 116 2.92 -5.46 2.25
C LEU A 116 1.51 -6.02 2.04
N TYR A 117 0.91 -5.70 0.91
CA TYR A 117 -0.38 -6.22 0.48
C TYR A 117 -0.43 -6.41 -1.05
N HIS A 118 -1.56 -6.80 -1.59
CA HIS A 118 -1.77 -7.04 -3.03
C HIS A 118 -0.75 -8.03 -3.60
N THR A 119 -0.69 -9.21 -3.00
CA THR A 119 0.25 -10.27 -3.34
C THR A 119 -0.37 -11.28 -4.29
N GLU A 120 0.46 -12.01 -5.06
CA GLU A 120 0.00 -13.18 -5.83
C GLU A 120 -0.46 -14.32 -4.91
N GLU A 121 -1.23 -15.27 -5.43
CA GLU A 121 -1.90 -16.30 -4.63
C GLU A 121 -1.21 -17.68 -4.62
N THR A 122 -0.17 -17.88 -5.44
CA THR A 122 0.44 -19.21 -5.62
C THR A 122 1.08 -19.73 -4.31
N HIS A 123 1.59 -18.81 -3.48
CA HIS A 123 2.31 -19.12 -2.24
C HIS A 123 1.51 -18.83 -0.97
N LEU A 124 0.19 -18.81 -1.01
CA LEU A 124 -0.64 -18.39 0.14
C LEU A 124 -0.22 -18.98 1.49
N ALA A 125 0.04 -20.29 1.53
CA ALA A 125 0.41 -20.99 2.77
C ALA A 125 1.82 -20.62 3.30
N GLU A 126 2.72 -20.16 2.43
CA GLU A 126 4.12 -19.85 2.76
C GLU A 126 4.46 -18.36 2.56
N ARG A 127 3.51 -17.59 2.02
CA ARG A 127 3.68 -16.18 1.63
C ARG A 127 4.33 -15.35 2.72
N LYS A 128 3.79 -15.39 3.92
CA LYS A 128 4.30 -14.64 5.07
C LYS A 128 5.78 -14.92 5.32
N LYS A 129 6.16 -16.19 5.31
CA LYS A 129 7.55 -16.62 5.49
C LYS A 129 8.44 -16.14 4.34
N LEU A 130 8.07 -16.49 3.10
CA LEU A 130 8.88 -16.21 1.91
C LEU A 130 9.09 -14.71 1.69
N TYR A 131 8.02 -13.90 1.82
CA TYR A 131 8.08 -12.46 1.64
C TYR A 131 8.87 -11.78 2.76
N THR A 132 8.75 -12.28 4.00
CA THR A 132 9.55 -11.78 5.12
C THR A 132 11.04 -12.12 4.94
N GLU A 133 11.38 -13.34 4.54
CA GLU A 133 12.75 -13.77 4.31
C GLU A 133 13.42 -12.99 3.16
N GLU A 134 12.70 -12.70 2.08
CA GLU A 134 13.23 -11.86 1.00
C GLU A 134 13.33 -10.40 1.45
N GLY A 135 12.25 -9.84 2.01
CA GLY A 135 12.17 -8.42 2.34
C GLY A 135 13.20 -7.97 3.36
N GLN A 136 13.47 -8.79 4.38
CA GLN A 136 14.47 -8.51 5.41
C GLN A 136 15.91 -8.47 4.91
N GLN A 137 16.18 -8.89 3.68
CA GLN A 137 17.48 -8.69 3.05
C GLN A 137 17.70 -7.24 2.59
N TYR A 138 16.62 -6.46 2.45
CA TYR A 138 16.62 -5.11 1.89
C TYR A 138 16.04 -4.05 2.81
N TYR A 139 15.34 -4.44 3.87
CA TYR A 139 14.67 -3.53 4.79
C TYR A 139 14.92 -3.95 6.25
N HIS A 140 15.39 -2.99 7.06
CA HIS A 140 15.80 -3.21 8.44
C HIS A 140 14.76 -2.74 9.47
N GLY A 141 13.66 -2.15 9.01
CA GLY A 141 12.53 -1.80 9.86
C GLY A 141 11.61 -2.99 10.15
N ASN A 142 10.45 -2.71 10.70
CA ASN A 142 9.44 -3.73 10.99
C ASN A 142 8.67 -4.08 9.71
N LEU A 143 8.82 -5.30 9.21
CA LEU A 143 8.14 -5.80 8.02
C LEU A 143 6.95 -6.66 8.41
N TYR A 144 5.78 -6.34 7.85
CA TYR A 144 4.53 -7.05 8.06
C TYR A 144 4.00 -7.60 6.74
N VAL A 145 3.68 -8.88 6.72
CA VAL A 145 3.06 -9.57 5.58
C VAL A 145 1.81 -10.27 6.11
N PRO A 146 0.65 -9.57 6.13
CA PRO A 146 -0.55 -10.10 6.74
C PRO A 146 -1.17 -11.25 5.96
N ASP A 147 -1.80 -12.16 6.67
CA ASP A 147 -2.80 -13.06 6.13
C ASP A 147 -4.15 -12.33 6.01
N ASP A 148 -5.07 -12.89 5.21
CA ASP A 148 -6.40 -12.32 5.07
C ASP A 148 -7.11 -12.25 6.43
N LEU A 149 -7.72 -11.12 6.73
CA LEU A 149 -8.40 -10.82 7.99
C LEU A 149 -7.49 -10.73 9.23
N GLU A 150 -6.18 -10.76 9.07
CA GLU A 150 -5.25 -10.51 10.19
C GLU A 150 -5.37 -9.03 10.65
N THR A 151 -5.33 -8.82 11.96
CA THR A 151 -5.48 -7.49 12.57
C THR A 151 -4.17 -7.05 13.20
N PHE A 152 -3.80 -5.79 12.96
CA PHE A 152 -2.63 -5.14 13.57
C PHE A 152 -3.06 -3.91 14.37
N GLU A 153 -2.43 -3.70 15.52
CA GLU A 153 -2.52 -2.45 16.27
C GLU A 153 -1.40 -1.50 15.83
N ILE A 154 -1.76 -0.24 15.50
CA ILE A 154 -0.85 0.78 14.94
C ILE A 154 -0.88 2.09 15.73
#